data_f27426715dbaa0a7cc9ac2b137bf3248
#
_entry.id   f27426715dbaa0a7cc9ac2b137bf3248
#
_cell.length_a   1.000
_cell.length_b   1.000
_cell.length_c   1.000
_cell.angle_alpha   90.00
_cell.angle_beta   90.00
_cell.angle_gamma   90.00
#
_symmetry.space_group_name_H-M   'P 1'
#
loop_
_entity.id
_entity.type
_entity.pdbx_description
1 polymer ?
#
loop_
_entity_poly.entity_id
_entity_poly.type
_entity_poly.pdbx_seq_one_letter_code
_entity_poly.pdbx_strand_id
1 'polypeptide(L)'
;MNRSKSFVTSASKSAFRIALLVGLFAVAPDVSLSAQSLMGEMRRQARREELEKAAKFAENASTTAPDEKTREKYRLDAEVIRQRLANGDFIPGDRILILVQGDTALTDTFTVRGDRMLPLPNIPPISLQGVLDSELEEYLTKELLRYIKEVQLEATPLVRISLIGFPQGNFFTVPVDQSITDVITAAGGWGSPAAVAHDKAVVRRAGHVFMDARSTAEAIRLGKTVGDMALRDGDELYVPDRTSAGFNWPLALSIVGTITGLYFIFRGGGRRVY
;
A
#
# COMPACT_ATOMS: atom_id res chain seq x y z
N MET A 1 5.47 -75.96 51.61
CA MET A 1 4.04 -76.34 51.55
C MET A 1 3.44 -75.71 50.31
N ASN A 2 3.23 -76.58 49.41
CA ASN A 2 2.14 -76.74 48.41
C ASN A 2 2.07 -75.74 47.25
N ARG A 3 2.39 -76.34 46.10
CA ARG A 3 1.66 -76.78 44.89
C ARG A 3 1.37 -75.59 43.94
N SER A 4 2.07 -75.60 42.82
CA SER A 4 1.79 -76.24 41.52
C SER A 4 0.47 -75.78 40.91
N LYS A 5 0.57 -75.20 39.69
CA LYS A 5 0.09 -75.83 38.47
C LYS A 5 0.42 -75.00 37.26
N SER A 6 1.13 -75.66 36.37
CA SER A 6 1.31 -75.36 34.96
C SER A 6 -0.03 -75.34 34.20
N PHE A 7 -0.15 -74.50 33.18
CA PHE A 7 -0.86 -74.87 31.97
C PHE A 7 -0.21 -74.22 30.76
N VAL A 8 0.21 -75.07 29.89
CA VAL A 8 0.70 -74.83 28.53
C VAL A 8 -0.51 -74.84 27.61
N THR A 9 -0.56 -73.92 26.67
CA THR A 9 -1.06 -74.10 25.29
C THR A 9 -0.81 -72.82 24.51
N SER A 10 0.01 -72.92 23.53
CA SER A 10 -0.18 -73.16 22.10
C SER A 10 -0.41 -71.84 21.27
N ALA A 11 0.64 -71.54 20.59
CA ALA A 11 0.77 -71.00 19.25
C ALA A 11 -0.44 -70.32 18.56
N SER A 12 -0.25 -69.07 18.14
CA SER A 12 -0.64 -68.71 16.77
C SER A 12 0.23 -67.51 16.29
N LYS A 13 0.97 -67.82 15.24
CA LYS A 13 1.75 -66.87 14.44
C LYS A 13 0.76 -66.02 13.65
N SER A 14 0.73 -64.69 13.90
CA SER A 14 0.18 -63.77 12.94
C SER A 14 1.12 -62.58 12.86
N ALA A 15 1.89 -62.59 11.78
CA ALA A 15 2.76 -61.53 11.38
C ALA A 15 1.91 -60.26 11.02
N PHE A 16 1.90 -59.29 11.88
CA PHE A 16 1.34 -57.97 11.54
C PHE A 16 2.48 -57.12 10.99
N ARG A 17 2.52 -57.02 9.67
CA ARG A 17 3.38 -56.07 8.95
C ARG A 17 2.86 -54.67 9.22
N ILE A 18 3.50 -53.93 10.11
CA ILE A 18 3.30 -52.47 10.25
C ILE A 18 4.02 -51.85 9.05
N ALA A 19 3.24 -51.48 8.04
CA ALA A 19 3.69 -50.61 6.96
C ALA A 19 3.87 -49.20 7.55
N LEU A 20 5.13 -48.81 7.70
CA LEU A 20 5.51 -47.44 8.04
C LEU A 20 5.17 -46.53 6.85
N LEU A 21 4.00 -45.93 6.85
CA LEU A 21 3.62 -44.87 5.93
C LEU A 21 4.37 -43.58 6.38
N VAL A 22 5.57 -43.42 5.81
CA VAL A 22 6.24 -42.10 5.86
C VAL A 22 5.41 -41.15 5.00
N GLY A 23 4.52 -40.45 5.65
CA GLY A 23 3.82 -39.34 5.04
C GLY A 23 4.84 -38.27 4.69
N LEU A 24 5.16 -38.14 3.43
CA LEU A 24 5.88 -37.02 2.84
C LEU A 24 4.96 -35.80 2.98
N PHE A 25 5.09 -35.07 4.09
CA PHE A 25 4.55 -33.72 4.20
C PHE A 25 5.34 -32.87 3.19
N ALA A 26 4.79 -32.75 1.99
CA ALA A 26 5.19 -31.71 1.07
C ALA A 26 4.85 -30.39 1.78
N VAL A 27 5.86 -29.74 2.34
CA VAL A 27 5.80 -28.36 2.78
C VAL A 27 5.50 -27.56 1.52
N ALA A 28 4.23 -27.21 1.32
CA ALA A 28 3.85 -26.23 0.32
C ALA A 28 4.56 -24.93 0.72
N PRO A 29 5.35 -24.30 -0.17
CA PRO A 29 5.96 -23.02 0.14
C PRO A 29 4.82 -22.03 0.43
N ASP A 30 4.92 -21.35 1.56
CA ASP A 30 3.95 -20.39 2.05
C ASP A 30 3.69 -19.31 0.99
N VAL A 31 2.60 -19.44 0.26
CA VAL A 31 2.11 -18.47 -0.71
C VAL A 31 1.80 -17.13 -0.03
N SER A 32 1.57 -17.14 1.29
CA SER A 32 1.37 -15.94 2.11
C SER A 32 2.62 -15.06 2.23
N LEU A 33 3.83 -15.64 2.25
CA LEU A 33 5.08 -14.88 2.29
C LEU A 33 5.29 -14.07 1.00
N SER A 34 4.90 -14.64 -0.14
CA SER A 34 5.05 -14.01 -1.45
C SER A 34 4.15 -12.80 -1.64
N ALA A 35 2.92 -12.83 -1.12
CA ALA A 35 1.99 -11.69 -1.20
C ALA A 35 2.43 -10.51 -0.30
N GLN A 36 3.01 -10.81 0.87
CA GLN A 36 3.59 -9.79 1.75
C GLN A 36 4.87 -9.19 1.17
N SER A 37 5.67 -9.96 0.45
CA SER A 37 6.84 -9.49 -0.27
C SER A 37 6.46 -8.48 -1.37
N LEU A 38 5.50 -8.83 -2.24
CA LEU A 38 5.03 -7.93 -3.31
C LEU A 38 4.47 -6.60 -2.78
N MET A 39 3.72 -6.63 -1.67
CA MET A 39 3.27 -5.41 -0.99
C MET A 39 4.44 -4.59 -0.44
N GLY A 40 5.50 -5.25 0.05
CA GLY A 40 6.73 -4.59 0.50
C GLY A 40 7.49 -3.91 -0.65
N GLU A 41 7.49 -4.51 -1.82
CA GLU A 41 8.19 -4.03 -3.02
C GLU A 41 7.44 -2.91 -3.75
N MET A 42 6.14 -2.77 -3.50
CA MET A 42 5.34 -1.63 -3.95
C MET A 42 5.56 -0.36 -3.12
N ARG A 43 6.34 -0.42 -2.04
CA ARG A 43 6.71 0.77 -1.24
C ARG A 43 7.39 1.82 -2.11
N ARG A 44 7.13 3.09 -1.84
CA ARG A 44 7.79 4.18 -2.58
C ARG A 44 9.31 4.12 -2.48
N GLN A 45 9.84 3.68 -1.35
CA GLN A 45 11.28 3.55 -1.08
C GLN A 45 11.93 2.26 -1.63
N ALA A 46 11.18 1.40 -2.33
CA ALA A 46 11.74 0.18 -2.92
C ALA A 46 12.81 0.53 -3.96
N ARG A 47 13.96 -0.16 -3.87
CA ARG A 47 15.07 0.03 -4.80
C ARG A 47 14.78 -0.60 -6.16
N ARG A 48 15.40 -0.09 -7.19
CA ARG A 48 15.26 -0.60 -8.58
C ARG A 48 15.49 -2.10 -8.68
N GLU A 49 16.54 -2.62 -8.03
CA GLU A 49 16.88 -4.03 -8.03
C GLU A 49 15.79 -4.91 -7.36
N GLU A 50 15.17 -4.40 -6.30
CA GLU A 50 14.06 -5.08 -5.61
C GLU A 50 12.83 -5.15 -6.51
N LEU A 51 12.50 -4.03 -7.17
CA LEU A 51 11.40 -3.97 -8.13
C LEU A 51 11.63 -4.87 -9.35
N GLU A 52 12.86 -4.96 -9.87
CA GLU A 52 13.18 -5.86 -10.97
C GLU A 52 13.04 -7.33 -10.58
N LYS A 53 13.49 -7.70 -9.37
CA LYS A 53 13.28 -9.07 -8.83
C LYS A 53 11.80 -9.38 -8.67
N ALA A 54 11.03 -8.43 -8.13
CA ALA A 54 9.59 -8.56 -7.95
C ALA A 54 8.85 -8.71 -9.29
N ALA A 55 9.21 -7.91 -10.29
CA ALA A 55 8.65 -8.03 -11.63
C ALA A 55 8.90 -9.41 -12.24
N LYS A 56 10.14 -9.88 -12.18
CA LYS A 56 10.51 -11.22 -12.67
C LYS A 56 9.76 -12.34 -11.93
N PHE A 57 9.63 -12.21 -10.60
CA PHE A 57 8.86 -13.17 -9.80
C PHE A 57 7.39 -13.19 -10.24
N ALA A 58 6.75 -12.02 -10.35
CA ALA A 58 5.36 -11.90 -10.77
C ALA A 58 5.15 -12.41 -12.21
N GLU A 59 6.06 -12.13 -13.14
CA GLU A 59 6.05 -12.65 -14.52
C GLU A 59 6.07 -14.20 -14.51
N ASN A 60 6.98 -14.83 -13.75
CA ASN A 60 7.04 -16.27 -13.62
C ASN A 60 5.78 -16.84 -12.96
N ALA A 61 5.31 -16.22 -11.87
CA ALA A 61 4.11 -16.67 -11.17
C ALA A 61 2.84 -16.54 -12.04
N SER A 62 2.79 -15.57 -12.94
CA SER A 62 1.68 -15.40 -13.89
C SER A 62 1.52 -16.57 -14.86
N THR A 63 2.59 -17.33 -15.10
CA THR A 63 2.57 -18.51 -15.98
C THR A 63 2.42 -19.82 -15.22
N THR A 64 2.86 -19.87 -13.95
CA THR A 64 2.96 -21.12 -13.17
C THR A 64 1.89 -21.28 -12.10
N ALA A 65 1.19 -20.22 -11.70
CA ALA A 65 0.15 -20.27 -10.67
C ALA A 65 -1.01 -21.22 -11.08
N PRO A 66 -1.61 -21.93 -10.11
CA PRO A 66 -2.54 -23.02 -10.39
C PRO A 66 -3.88 -22.55 -10.96
N ASP A 67 -4.36 -21.37 -10.58
CA ASP A 67 -5.66 -20.85 -11.01
C ASP A 67 -5.53 -19.59 -11.85
N GLU A 68 -6.52 -19.36 -12.74
CA GLU A 68 -6.54 -18.27 -13.68
C GLU A 68 -6.60 -16.89 -12.99
N LYS A 69 -7.36 -16.78 -11.91
CA LYS A 69 -7.49 -15.52 -11.16
C LYS A 69 -6.16 -15.10 -10.55
N THR A 70 -5.40 -16.06 -10.02
CA THR A 70 -4.07 -15.80 -9.45
C THR A 70 -3.06 -15.46 -10.54
N ARG A 71 -3.11 -16.15 -11.70
CA ARG A 71 -2.28 -15.81 -12.87
C ARG A 71 -2.52 -14.38 -13.34
N GLU A 72 -3.78 -14.02 -13.52
CA GLU A 72 -4.15 -12.66 -13.95
C GLU A 72 -3.70 -11.60 -12.94
N LYS A 73 -3.84 -11.87 -11.64
CA LYS A 73 -3.33 -10.97 -10.60
C LYS A 73 -1.83 -10.75 -10.75
N TYR A 74 -1.03 -11.81 -10.85
CA TYR A 74 0.42 -11.68 -11.01
C TYR A 74 0.82 -10.98 -12.31
N ARG A 75 0.05 -11.18 -13.38
CA ARG A 75 0.26 -10.47 -14.65
C ARG A 75 0.08 -8.96 -14.47
N LEU A 76 -0.99 -8.54 -13.80
CA LEU A 76 -1.25 -7.13 -13.50
C LEU A 76 -0.19 -6.55 -12.55
N ASP A 77 0.21 -7.29 -11.53
CA ASP A 77 1.25 -6.87 -10.60
C ASP A 77 2.59 -6.66 -11.34
N ALA A 78 2.97 -7.58 -12.23
CA ALA A 78 4.17 -7.44 -13.05
C ALA A 78 4.12 -6.20 -13.96
N GLU A 79 2.98 -5.96 -14.59
CA GLU A 79 2.78 -4.79 -15.46
C GLU A 79 2.91 -3.48 -14.68
N VAL A 80 2.28 -3.38 -13.50
CA VAL A 80 2.37 -2.20 -12.63
C VAL A 80 3.82 -1.93 -12.22
N ILE A 81 4.56 -2.97 -11.82
CA ILE A 81 5.97 -2.82 -11.43
C ILE A 81 6.82 -2.39 -12.63
N ARG A 82 6.60 -2.98 -13.81
CA ARG A 82 7.32 -2.58 -15.03
C ARG A 82 7.03 -1.14 -15.45
N GLN A 83 5.78 -0.72 -15.34
CA GLN A 83 5.39 0.68 -15.61
C GLN A 83 6.07 1.62 -14.61
N ARG A 84 6.16 1.26 -13.33
CA ARG A 84 6.87 2.04 -12.33
C ARG A 84 8.36 2.16 -12.64
N LEU A 85 9.03 1.05 -12.99
CA LEU A 85 10.43 1.06 -13.40
C LEU A 85 10.70 1.92 -14.63
N ALA A 86 9.79 1.96 -15.58
CA ALA A 86 9.90 2.75 -16.81
C ALA A 86 9.59 4.23 -16.60
N ASN A 87 8.58 4.53 -15.80
CA ASN A 87 8.06 5.89 -15.63
C ASN A 87 8.65 6.62 -14.43
N GLY A 88 9.18 5.88 -13.44
CA GLY A 88 9.58 6.42 -12.15
C GLY A 88 8.40 6.69 -11.22
N ASP A 89 8.71 7.25 -10.06
CA ASP A 89 7.72 7.52 -9.00
C ASP A 89 7.13 8.94 -9.06
N PHE A 90 7.81 9.87 -9.76
CA PHE A 90 7.42 11.27 -9.77
C PHE A 90 6.41 11.58 -10.86
N ILE A 91 5.30 12.20 -10.45
CA ILE A 91 4.23 12.68 -11.33
C ILE A 91 4.07 14.21 -11.22
N PRO A 92 3.46 14.84 -12.24
CA PRO A 92 3.15 16.27 -12.17
C PRO A 92 2.36 16.62 -10.91
N GLY A 93 2.82 17.66 -10.20
CA GLY A 93 2.21 18.13 -8.95
C GLY A 93 2.92 17.61 -7.69
N ASP A 94 3.74 16.56 -7.78
CA ASP A 94 4.54 16.10 -6.64
C ASP A 94 5.46 17.22 -6.15
N ARG A 95 5.70 17.24 -4.85
CA ARG A 95 6.56 18.22 -4.20
C ARG A 95 7.76 17.54 -3.59
N ILE A 96 8.91 18.18 -3.74
CA ILE A 96 10.18 17.69 -3.25
C ILE A 96 10.81 18.79 -2.42
N LEU A 97 11.08 18.51 -1.16
CA LEU A 97 11.90 19.35 -0.30
C LEU A 97 13.37 19.08 -0.66
N ILE A 98 14.07 20.12 -1.07
CA ILE A 98 15.50 20.05 -1.37
C ILE A 98 16.22 20.94 -0.39
N LEU A 99 17.24 20.41 0.25
CA LEU A 99 18.14 21.12 1.15
C LEU A 99 19.55 21.01 0.57
N VAL A 100 20.14 22.13 0.15
CA VAL A 100 21.51 22.19 -0.36
C VAL A 100 22.38 22.94 0.60
N GLN A 101 23.43 22.32 1.09
CA GLN A 101 24.34 22.96 2.01
C GLN A 101 25.09 24.10 1.32
N GLY A 102 24.97 25.31 1.88
CA GLY A 102 25.64 26.51 1.38
C GLY A 102 24.92 27.23 0.24
N ASP A 103 23.78 26.71 -0.25
CA ASP A 103 22.96 27.39 -1.27
C ASP A 103 21.51 27.54 -0.81
N THR A 104 21.16 28.74 -0.37
CA THR A 104 19.80 29.06 0.10
C THR A 104 18.79 29.18 -1.04
N ALA A 105 19.22 29.43 -2.28
CA ALA A 105 18.33 29.52 -3.43
C ALA A 105 17.83 28.15 -3.88
N LEU A 106 18.61 27.10 -3.64
CA LEU A 106 18.26 25.71 -3.93
C LEU A 106 17.65 24.99 -2.72
N THR A 107 17.57 25.67 -1.56
CA THR A 107 16.98 25.11 -0.34
C THR A 107 15.52 25.57 -0.22
N ASP A 108 14.60 24.78 -0.77
CA ASP A 108 13.15 25.05 -0.76
C ASP A 108 12.37 23.81 -1.21
N THR A 109 11.03 23.95 -1.23
CA THR A 109 10.12 22.94 -1.78
C THR A 109 9.81 23.23 -3.24
N PHE A 110 10.20 22.33 -4.13
CA PHE A 110 9.96 22.45 -5.56
C PHE A 110 8.86 21.50 -6.03
N THR A 111 8.08 21.98 -7.01
CA THR A 111 6.96 21.20 -7.55
C THR A 111 7.31 20.66 -8.94
N VAL A 112 7.09 19.37 -9.15
CA VAL A 112 7.28 18.69 -10.44
C VAL A 112 6.26 19.22 -11.45
N ARG A 113 6.71 19.64 -12.62
CA ARG A 113 5.87 20.22 -13.69
C ARG A 113 5.17 19.14 -14.51
N GLY A 114 4.27 19.56 -15.39
CA GLY A 114 3.47 18.69 -16.26
C GLY A 114 4.28 17.77 -17.18
N ASP A 115 5.48 18.17 -17.53
CA ASP A 115 6.44 17.43 -18.33
C ASP A 115 7.38 16.52 -17.50
N ARG A 116 7.08 16.32 -16.21
CA ARG A 116 7.92 15.64 -15.21
C ARG A 116 9.28 16.27 -15.01
N MET A 117 9.39 17.54 -15.27
CA MET A 117 10.60 18.32 -15.04
C MET A 117 10.54 18.99 -13.67
N LEU A 118 11.66 18.98 -12.96
CA LEU A 118 11.86 19.69 -11.71
C LEU A 118 12.53 21.04 -12.01
N PRO A 119 11.80 22.17 -11.90
CA PRO A 119 12.39 23.48 -12.10
C PRO A 119 13.20 23.88 -10.86
N LEU A 120 14.45 24.24 -11.06
CA LEU A 120 15.34 24.74 -10.01
C LEU A 120 15.83 26.14 -10.39
N PRO A 121 16.05 27.05 -9.41
CA PRO A 121 16.60 28.37 -9.67
C PRO A 121 17.98 28.32 -10.33
N ASN A 122 18.18 29.13 -11.35
CA ASN A 122 19.46 29.29 -12.06
C ASN A 122 20.03 28.01 -12.69
N ILE A 123 19.25 26.95 -12.78
CA ILE A 123 19.65 25.64 -13.36
C ILE A 123 18.57 25.23 -14.36
N PRO A 124 18.94 24.64 -15.50
CA PRO A 124 17.95 24.04 -16.40
C PRO A 124 17.09 23.01 -15.68
N PRO A 125 15.78 22.94 -16.00
CA PRO A 125 14.90 21.95 -15.36
C PRO A 125 15.42 20.53 -15.53
N ILE A 126 15.41 19.76 -14.43
CA ILE A 126 15.90 18.39 -14.38
C ILE A 126 14.74 17.42 -14.64
N SER A 127 14.93 16.46 -15.55
CA SER A 127 13.92 15.44 -15.82
C SER A 127 13.90 14.38 -14.72
N LEU A 128 12.71 14.11 -14.16
CA LEU A 128 12.49 13.03 -13.21
C LEU A 128 11.81 11.79 -13.86
N GLN A 129 11.79 11.75 -15.19
CA GLN A 129 11.26 10.58 -15.91
C GLN A 129 12.12 9.35 -15.62
N GLY A 130 11.49 8.28 -15.13
CA GLY A 130 12.14 7.02 -14.79
C GLY A 130 12.91 7.02 -13.48
N VAL A 131 12.89 8.11 -12.71
CA VAL A 131 13.56 8.22 -11.40
C VAL A 131 12.65 7.66 -10.31
N LEU A 132 13.18 6.75 -9.47
CA LEU A 132 12.49 6.23 -8.30
C LEU A 132 12.76 7.13 -7.08
N ASP A 133 11.84 7.09 -6.09
CA ASP A 133 12.04 7.80 -4.81
C ASP A 133 13.38 7.44 -4.16
N SER A 134 13.72 6.16 -4.17
CA SER A 134 14.97 5.65 -3.59
C SER A 134 16.24 6.11 -4.32
N GLU A 135 16.13 6.66 -5.52
CA GLU A 135 17.22 7.11 -6.37
C GLU A 135 17.32 8.65 -6.44
N LEU A 136 16.33 9.36 -5.89
CA LEU A 136 16.14 10.80 -6.08
C LEU A 136 17.36 11.61 -5.68
N GLU A 137 17.87 11.40 -4.48
CA GLU A 137 18.98 12.17 -3.91
C GLU A 137 20.26 11.97 -4.71
N GLU A 138 20.61 10.71 -5.01
CA GLU A 138 21.79 10.39 -5.82
C GLU A 138 21.66 10.95 -7.25
N TYR A 139 20.47 10.81 -7.84
CA TYR A 139 20.21 11.33 -9.18
C TYR A 139 20.33 12.85 -9.23
N LEU A 140 19.69 13.58 -8.31
CA LEU A 140 19.75 15.03 -8.25
C LEU A 140 21.17 15.52 -7.94
N THR A 141 21.89 14.84 -7.05
CA THR A 141 23.30 15.16 -6.77
C THR A 141 24.13 15.08 -8.03
N LYS A 142 23.98 14.01 -8.79
CA LYS A 142 24.71 13.82 -10.05
C LYS A 142 24.38 14.87 -11.10
N GLU A 143 23.10 15.23 -11.24
CA GLU A 143 22.67 16.27 -12.19
C GLU A 143 23.18 17.66 -11.77
N LEU A 144 23.12 17.98 -10.47
CA LEU A 144 23.56 19.28 -9.94
C LEU A 144 25.09 19.46 -10.00
N LEU A 145 25.88 18.39 -9.88
CA LEU A 145 27.33 18.42 -10.03
C LEU A 145 27.80 18.92 -11.42
N ARG A 146 26.90 18.96 -12.40
CA ARG A 146 27.23 19.57 -13.73
C ARG A 146 27.27 21.10 -13.69
N TYR A 147 26.65 21.70 -12.67
CA TYR A 147 26.49 23.15 -12.54
C TYR A 147 27.20 23.70 -11.31
N ILE A 148 27.35 22.90 -10.27
CA ILE A 148 27.87 23.28 -8.95
C ILE A 148 29.09 22.37 -8.65
N LYS A 149 30.18 22.92 -8.15
CA LYS A 149 31.43 22.17 -7.94
C LYS A 149 31.34 21.14 -6.79
N GLU A 150 30.65 21.51 -5.72
CA GLU A 150 30.46 20.66 -4.56
C GLU A 150 28.98 20.72 -4.18
N VAL A 151 28.32 19.56 -4.08
CA VAL A 151 26.91 19.45 -3.73
C VAL A 151 26.77 18.49 -2.56
N GLN A 152 26.30 19.01 -1.43
CA GLN A 152 25.75 18.21 -0.35
C GLN A 152 24.24 18.48 -0.36
N LEU A 153 23.50 17.50 -0.83
CA LEU A 153 22.07 17.59 -1.09
C LEU A 153 21.33 16.55 -0.26
N GLU A 154 20.23 16.99 0.32
CA GLU A 154 19.17 16.11 0.85
C GLU A 154 17.91 16.42 0.04
N ALA A 155 17.26 15.37 -0.49
CA ALA A 155 16.06 15.50 -1.31
C ALA A 155 14.97 14.55 -0.80
N THR A 156 13.92 15.11 -0.22
CA THR A 156 12.83 14.34 0.38
C THR A 156 11.52 14.61 -0.34
N PRO A 157 10.89 13.61 -0.95
CA PRO A 157 9.55 13.75 -1.49
C PRO A 157 8.54 14.04 -0.39
N LEU A 158 7.61 14.96 -0.67
CA LEU A 158 6.53 15.33 0.23
C LEU A 158 5.21 14.77 -0.27
N VAL A 159 4.38 14.30 0.66
CA VAL A 159 3.02 13.82 0.38
C VAL A 159 2.03 14.68 1.13
N ARG A 160 0.97 15.11 0.46
CA ARG A 160 -0.13 15.84 1.06
C ARG A 160 -1.28 14.89 1.34
N ILE A 161 -1.51 14.60 2.61
CA ILE A 161 -2.59 13.73 3.08
C ILE A 161 -3.63 14.52 3.88
N SER A 162 -4.85 14.03 3.90
CA SER A 162 -5.95 14.58 4.70
C SER A 162 -6.20 13.69 5.90
N LEU A 163 -6.32 14.28 7.10
CA LEU A 163 -6.70 13.59 8.32
C LEU A 163 -8.12 13.98 8.72
N ILE A 164 -9.06 13.07 8.61
CA ILE A 164 -10.49 13.28 8.86
C ILE A 164 -10.91 12.52 10.11
N GLY A 165 -11.59 13.21 11.03
CA GLY A 165 -11.98 12.66 12.34
C GLY A 165 -10.91 12.88 13.41
N PHE A 166 -9.88 13.69 13.14
CA PHE A 166 -8.86 14.09 14.12
C PHE A 166 -9.15 15.48 14.69
N PRO A 167 -8.69 15.79 15.93
CA PRO A 167 -8.99 17.06 16.58
C PRO A 167 -8.54 18.30 15.80
N GLN A 168 -7.38 18.24 15.18
CA GLN A 168 -6.84 19.27 14.29
C GLN A 168 -6.80 18.73 12.85
N GLY A 169 -7.84 17.96 12.48
CA GLY A 169 -7.93 17.34 11.17
C GLY A 169 -7.91 18.39 10.07
N ASN A 170 -6.97 18.24 9.14
CA ASN A 170 -6.78 19.10 7.98
C ASN A 170 -5.85 18.40 6.97
N PHE A 171 -5.36 19.16 6.00
CA PHE A 171 -4.32 18.70 5.09
C PHE A 171 -2.94 18.87 5.73
N PHE A 172 -2.17 17.80 5.71
CA PHE A 172 -0.78 17.79 6.14
C PHE A 172 0.11 17.48 4.94
N THR A 173 1.13 18.30 4.75
CA THR A 173 2.20 18.04 3.79
C THR A 173 3.38 17.52 4.59
N VAL A 174 3.72 16.28 4.38
CA VAL A 174 4.68 15.55 5.22
C VAL A 174 5.69 14.81 4.35
N PRO A 175 6.94 14.66 4.82
CA PRO A 175 7.93 13.81 4.21
C PRO A 175 7.46 12.35 4.10
N VAL A 176 7.86 11.66 3.03
CA VAL A 176 7.50 10.24 2.83
C VAL A 176 8.12 9.31 3.88
N ASP A 177 9.23 9.69 4.48
CA ASP A 177 9.94 8.97 5.54
C ASP A 177 9.40 9.26 6.95
N GLN A 178 8.49 10.24 7.08
CA GLN A 178 7.86 10.55 8.36
C GLN A 178 6.92 9.43 8.82
N SER A 179 7.03 9.07 10.12
CA SER A 179 6.13 8.09 10.73
C SER A 179 4.69 8.57 10.70
N ILE A 180 3.75 7.69 10.36
CA ILE A 180 2.31 8.01 10.42
C ILE A 180 1.86 8.38 11.84
N THR A 181 2.52 7.86 12.86
CA THR A 181 2.25 8.19 14.27
C THR A 181 2.58 9.65 14.59
N ASP A 182 3.67 10.17 14.01
CA ASP A 182 4.05 11.57 14.19
C ASP A 182 3.07 12.51 13.48
N VAL A 183 2.60 12.11 12.31
CA VAL A 183 1.56 12.85 11.56
C VAL A 183 0.25 12.89 12.36
N ILE A 184 -0.16 11.76 12.94
CA ILE A 184 -1.34 11.69 13.83
C ILE A 184 -1.14 12.58 15.05
N THR A 185 0.04 12.58 15.64
CA THR A 185 0.36 13.42 16.80
C THR A 185 0.30 14.89 16.46
N ALA A 186 0.83 15.29 15.29
CA ALA A 186 0.73 16.68 14.78
C ALA A 186 -0.72 17.10 14.52
N ALA A 187 -1.62 16.18 14.19
CA ALA A 187 -3.05 16.41 14.04
C ALA A 187 -3.82 16.47 15.39
N GLY A 188 -3.10 16.56 16.51
CA GLY A 188 -3.69 16.59 17.86
C GLY A 188 -3.98 15.22 18.45
N GLY A 189 -3.36 14.17 17.89
CA GLY A 189 -3.55 12.78 18.32
C GLY A 189 -4.90 12.23 17.87
N TRP A 190 -5.30 11.12 18.45
CA TRP A 190 -6.55 10.43 18.11
C TRP A 190 -7.82 11.12 18.57
N GLY A 191 -7.74 12.16 19.38
CA GLY A 191 -8.90 12.73 20.04
C GLY A 191 -9.46 11.86 21.16
N SER A 192 -10.71 12.15 21.55
CA SER A 192 -11.35 11.38 22.62
C SER A 192 -11.77 9.99 22.15
N PRO A 193 -11.36 8.91 22.84
CA PRO A 193 -11.82 7.56 22.52
C PRO A 193 -13.35 7.37 22.59
N ALA A 194 -14.05 8.25 23.29
CA ALA A 194 -15.50 8.24 23.37
C ALA A 194 -16.14 8.81 22.08
N ALA A 195 -15.44 9.71 21.39
CA ALA A 195 -15.99 10.40 20.21
C ALA A 195 -15.65 9.68 18.88
N VAL A 196 -14.46 9.07 18.78
CA VAL A 196 -13.97 8.49 17.53
C VAL A 196 -13.66 6.99 17.68
N ALA A 197 -13.86 6.24 16.60
CA ALA A 197 -13.58 4.81 16.55
C ALA A 197 -12.20 4.54 15.96
N HIS A 198 -11.15 4.65 16.78
CA HIS A 198 -9.75 4.50 16.36
C HIS A 198 -9.47 3.14 15.70
N ASP A 199 -10.15 2.10 16.19
CA ASP A 199 -10.07 0.73 15.69
C ASP A 199 -10.67 0.56 14.28
N LYS A 200 -11.37 1.58 13.79
CA LYS A 200 -12.00 1.62 12.46
C LYS A 200 -11.33 2.62 11.52
N ALA A 201 -10.17 3.12 11.87
CA ALA A 201 -9.40 4.00 11.00
C ALA A 201 -9.05 3.29 9.69
N VAL A 202 -9.30 3.96 8.56
CA VAL A 202 -9.01 3.44 7.22
C VAL A 202 -8.29 4.49 6.39
N VAL A 203 -7.50 4.04 5.41
CA VAL A 203 -6.98 4.95 4.38
C VAL A 203 -7.90 4.89 3.17
N ARG A 204 -8.31 6.06 2.68
CA ARG A 204 -9.11 6.22 1.47
C ARG A 204 -8.27 6.88 0.37
N ARG A 205 -8.52 6.45 -0.86
CA ARG A 205 -7.95 7.04 -2.07
C ARG A 205 -9.08 7.26 -3.07
N ALA A 206 -9.24 8.49 -3.52
CA ALA A 206 -10.33 8.86 -4.43
C ALA A 206 -11.72 8.36 -3.96
N GLY A 207 -12.00 8.45 -2.66
CA GLY A 207 -13.26 8.04 -2.03
C GLY A 207 -13.40 6.53 -1.78
N HIS A 208 -12.47 5.69 -2.24
CA HIS A 208 -12.50 4.25 -2.01
C HIS A 208 -11.52 3.84 -0.90
N VAL A 209 -11.85 2.76 -0.18
CA VAL A 209 -10.95 2.20 0.83
C VAL A 209 -9.74 1.60 0.13
N PHE A 210 -8.57 2.22 0.33
CA PHE A 210 -7.28 1.76 -0.14
C PHE A 210 -6.64 0.79 0.85
N MET A 211 -6.71 1.12 2.15
CA MET A 211 -6.23 0.27 3.23
C MET A 211 -7.32 0.12 4.28
N ASP A 212 -7.69 -1.10 4.59
CA ASP A 212 -8.73 -1.41 5.57
C ASP A 212 -8.31 -1.11 7.01
N ALA A 213 -9.25 -1.17 7.94
CA ALA A 213 -9.00 -0.82 9.34
C ALA A 213 -7.94 -1.71 10.00
N ARG A 214 -7.89 -3.00 9.67
CA ARG A 214 -6.91 -3.93 10.23
C ARG A 214 -5.50 -3.61 9.75
N SER A 215 -5.34 -3.43 8.46
CA SER A 215 -4.06 -3.08 7.83
C SER A 215 -3.57 -1.70 8.27
N THR A 216 -4.49 -0.73 8.40
CA THR A 216 -4.19 0.61 8.91
C THR A 216 -3.71 0.56 10.37
N ALA A 217 -4.44 -0.14 11.24
CA ALA A 217 -4.06 -0.30 12.65
C ALA A 217 -2.70 -1.00 12.80
N GLU A 218 -2.43 -2.02 11.99
CA GLU A 218 -1.15 -2.72 11.96
C GLU A 218 -0.01 -1.81 11.51
N ALA A 219 -0.22 -1.02 10.46
CA ALA A 219 0.77 -0.06 9.97
C ALA A 219 1.13 0.98 11.06
N ILE A 220 0.12 1.51 11.75
CA ILE A 220 0.30 2.46 12.85
C ILE A 220 1.04 1.80 14.02
N ARG A 221 0.64 0.59 14.41
CA ARG A 221 1.27 -0.19 15.48
C ARG A 221 2.75 -0.47 15.21
N LEU A 222 3.10 -0.73 13.96
CA LEU A 222 4.48 -0.97 13.52
C LEU A 222 5.28 0.32 13.30
N GLY A 223 4.69 1.50 13.50
CA GLY A 223 5.35 2.78 13.26
C GLY A 223 5.77 2.99 11.81
N LYS A 224 4.99 2.47 10.86
CA LYS A 224 5.30 2.62 9.42
C LYS A 224 5.32 4.08 9.02
N THR A 225 6.18 4.39 8.04
CA THR A 225 6.24 5.72 7.43
C THR A 225 5.10 5.91 6.42
N VAL A 226 4.87 7.15 6.03
CA VAL A 226 3.94 7.53 4.96
C VAL A 226 4.29 6.79 3.64
N GLY A 227 5.59 6.68 3.33
CA GLY A 227 6.10 5.93 2.19
C GLY A 227 5.89 4.41 2.29
N ASP A 228 6.13 3.83 3.50
CA ASP A 228 5.89 2.39 3.74
C ASP A 228 4.42 2.00 3.59
N MET A 229 3.52 2.94 3.87
CA MET A 229 2.08 2.77 3.65
C MET A 229 1.66 3.05 2.20
N ALA A 230 2.60 3.40 1.33
CA ALA A 230 2.37 3.78 -0.07
C ALA A 230 1.32 4.91 -0.22
N LEU A 231 1.28 5.85 0.74
CA LEU A 231 0.38 6.99 0.70
C LEU A 231 0.80 7.95 -0.42
N ARG A 232 -0.18 8.62 -1.02
CA ARG A 232 -0.01 9.57 -2.12
C ARG A 232 -0.76 10.86 -1.85
N ASP A 233 -0.45 11.88 -2.62
CA ASP A 233 -1.19 13.14 -2.58
C ASP A 233 -2.69 12.89 -2.78
N GLY A 234 -3.48 13.47 -1.88
CA GLY A 234 -4.93 13.33 -1.87
C GLY A 234 -5.49 12.11 -1.13
N ASP A 235 -4.63 11.25 -0.55
CA ASP A 235 -5.10 10.19 0.32
C ASP A 235 -5.65 10.74 1.63
N GLU A 236 -6.62 10.04 2.20
CA GLU A 236 -7.30 10.42 3.43
C GLU A 236 -7.09 9.34 4.49
N LEU A 237 -6.53 9.70 5.64
CA LEU A 237 -6.65 8.89 6.84
C LEU A 237 -7.96 9.27 7.54
N TYR A 238 -8.94 8.40 7.46
CA TYR A 238 -10.30 8.62 7.95
C TYR A 238 -10.58 7.80 9.21
N VAL A 239 -11.02 8.48 10.25
CA VAL A 239 -11.49 7.87 11.50
C VAL A 239 -12.97 8.18 11.66
N PRO A 240 -13.86 7.19 11.66
CA PRO A 240 -15.28 7.44 11.83
C PRO A 240 -15.62 7.86 13.28
N ASP A 241 -16.59 8.75 13.43
CA ASP A 241 -17.16 9.09 14.72
C ASP A 241 -17.87 7.88 15.33
N ARG A 242 -17.75 7.67 16.63
CA ARG A 242 -18.52 6.62 17.34
C ARG A 242 -20.01 6.90 17.37
N THR A 243 -20.39 8.18 17.33
CA THR A 243 -21.79 8.62 17.31
C THR A 243 -22.45 8.44 15.95
N SER A 244 -21.69 8.31 14.88
CA SER A 244 -22.21 7.87 13.59
C SER A 244 -22.50 6.35 13.64
N ALA A 245 -23.40 5.96 14.56
CA ALA A 245 -24.00 4.65 14.58
C ALA A 245 -24.71 4.43 13.23
N GLY A 246 -23.99 3.76 12.32
CA GLY A 246 -24.54 3.32 11.06
C GLY A 246 -24.72 4.46 10.04
N PHE A 247 -23.76 4.59 9.15
CA PHE A 247 -24.12 4.94 7.78
C PHE A 247 -25.20 3.91 7.41
N ASN A 248 -26.46 4.38 7.44
CA ASN A 248 -27.61 3.56 7.13
C ASN A 248 -27.52 3.17 5.66
N TRP A 249 -26.79 2.07 5.39
CA TRP A 249 -26.68 1.45 4.08
C TRP A 249 -28.06 1.28 3.38
N PRO A 250 -29.16 0.97 4.13
CA PRO A 250 -30.51 1.00 3.56
C PRO A 250 -30.93 2.39 3.05
N LEU A 251 -30.54 3.49 3.71
CA LEU A 251 -30.87 4.85 3.28
C LEU A 251 -30.10 5.27 2.03
N ALA A 252 -28.84 4.88 1.88
CA ALA A 252 -28.07 5.13 0.67
C ALA A 252 -28.61 4.35 -0.53
N LEU A 253 -29.03 3.11 -0.33
CA LEU A 253 -29.72 2.32 -1.35
C LEU A 253 -31.09 2.88 -1.72
N SER A 254 -31.83 3.47 -0.77
CA SER A 254 -33.12 4.09 -1.05
C SER A 254 -33.00 5.35 -1.90
N ILE A 255 -31.92 6.14 -1.73
CA ILE A 255 -31.65 7.34 -2.55
C ILE A 255 -31.30 6.92 -3.99
N VAL A 256 -30.50 5.87 -4.18
CA VAL A 256 -30.19 5.33 -5.51
C VAL A 256 -31.45 4.74 -6.15
N GLY A 257 -32.29 4.03 -5.39
CA GLY A 257 -33.56 3.47 -5.84
C GLY A 257 -34.58 4.53 -6.29
N THR A 258 -34.67 5.66 -5.58
CA THR A 258 -35.55 6.79 -5.95
C THR A 258 -35.10 7.52 -7.21
N ILE A 259 -33.80 7.72 -7.40
CA ILE A 259 -33.26 8.34 -8.61
C ILE A 259 -33.50 7.44 -9.83
N THR A 260 -33.32 6.13 -9.69
CA THR A 260 -33.56 5.17 -10.77
C THR A 260 -35.07 5.07 -11.07
N GLY A 261 -35.92 5.08 -10.05
CA GLY A 261 -37.37 5.08 -10.21
C GLY A 261 -37.92 6.32 -10.92
N LEU A 262 -37.44 7.50 -10.57
CA LEU A 262 -37.79 8.76 -11.23
C LEU A 262 -37.34 8.76 -12.71
N TYR A 263 -36.16 8.23 -13.01
CA TYR A 263 -35.68 8.12 -14.40
C TYR A 263 -36.58 7.23 -15.26
N PHE A 264 -37.10 6.12 -14.71
CA PHE A 264 -38.04 5.25 -15.42
C PHE A 264 -39.44 5.87 -15.59
N ILE A 265 -39.91 6.65 -14.61
CA ILE A 265 -41.22 7.32 -14.72
C ILE A 265 -41.18 8.42 -15.78
N PHE A 266 -40.13 9.22 -15.86
CA PHE A 266 -39.98 10.26 -16.89
C PHE A 266 -39.73 9.71 -18.31
N ARG A 267 -39.15 8.51 -18.43
CA ARG A 267 -38.90 7.90 -19.76
C ARG A 267 -40.05 7.01 -20.26
N GLY A 268 -40.97 6.59 -19.38
CA GLY A 268 -42.12 5.74 -19.72
C GLY A 268 -43.40 6.46 -20.14
N GLY A 269 -43.46 7.79 -20.03
CA GLY A 269 -44.68 8.59 -20.25
C GLY A 269 -44.92 9.08 -21.67
N GLY A 270 -44.40 8.43 -22.68
CA GLY A 270 -44.52 8.88 -24.09
C GLY A 270 -45.07 7.85 -25.06
N ARG A 271 -46.20 7.16 -24.77
CA ARG A 271 -46.99 6.48 -25.80
C ARG A 271 -48.39 7.05 -25.78
N ARG A 272 -48.64 7.93 -26.69
CA ARG A 272 -50.02 8.31 -27.10
C ARG A 272 -50.62 7.18 -27.90
N VAL A 273 -51.76 6.77 -27.44
CA VAL A 273 -52.72 5.95 -28.21
C VAL A 273 -53.45 6.88 -29.19
N TYR A 274 -53.37 6.54 -30.44
CA TYR A 274 -54.39 6.77 -31.44
C TYR A 274 -54.52 5.49 -32.26
#